data_9c100b1db770097ef91133cf07134d51
#
_entry.id   9c100b1db770097ef91133cf07134d51
#
_cell.length_a   1.000
_cell.length_b   1.000
_cell.length_c   1.000
_cell.angle_alpha   90.00
_cell.angle_beta   90.00
_cell.angle_gamma   90.00
#
_symmetry.space_group_name_H-M   'P 1'
#
loop_
_entity.id
_entity.type
_entity.pdbx_description
1 polymer ?
#
loop_
_entity_poly.entity_id
_entity_poly.type
_entity_poly.pdbx_seq_one_letter_code
_entity_poly.pdbx_strand_id
1 'polypeptide(L)'
;MKYVKPLNETDENAGYTNADPAHGIKGSTVPAAAIEMPQREIVAAIVAAGLVPSGEDGGQLAQAIAKNIGDAVTPLVPKAMFQVVSALPASPNANTFYFIPE
;
A
#
# COMPACT_ATOMS: atom_id res chain seq x y z
N MET A 1 -8.92 4.88 -6.11
CA MET A 1 -10.27 4.77 -6.68
C MET A 1 -11.25 5.73 -6.01
N LYS A 2 -12.39 5.93 -6.59
CA LYS A 2 -13.46 6.73 -6.00
C LYS A 2 -14.43 5.80 -5.26
N TYR A 3 -15.09 6.31 -4.20
CA TYR A 3 -16.15 5.57 -3.50
C TYR A 3 -17.27 5.20 -4.47
N VAL A 4 -17.74 3.97 -4.41
CA VAL A 4 -18.83 3.46 -5.25
C VAL A 4 -20.04 3.21 -4.38
N LYS A 5 -21.07 4.05 -4.56
CA LYS A 5 -22.34 3.95 -3.81
C LYS A 5 -23.14 2.72 -4.23
N PRO A 6 -24.08 2.25 -3.39
CA PRO A 6 -25.01 1.19 -3.80
C PRO A 6 -25.82 1.61 -5.04
N LEU A 7 -26.29 0.61 -5.80
CA LEU A 7 -27.17 0.89 -6.93
C LEU A 7 -28.48 1.55 -6.46
N ASN A 8 -29.01 2.40 -7.30
CA ASN A 8 -30.29 3.11 -7.10
C ASN A 8 -30.28 4.14 -5.97
N GLU A 9 -29.12 4.48 -5.42
CA GLU A 9 -28.99 5.58 -4.47
C GLU A 9 -28.67 6.88 -5.22
N THR A 10 -29.27 7.98 -4.77
CA THR A 10 -29.02 9.32 -5.35
C THR A 10 -27.90 10.05 -4.63
N ASP A 11 -27.67 9.76 -3.34
CA ASP A 11 -26.59 10.34 -2.55
C ASP A 11 -25.27 9.65 -2.90
N GLU A 12 -24.30 10.43 -3.39
CA GLU A 12 -22.98 9.91 -3.75
C GLU A 12 -22.22 9.29 -2.56
N ASN A 13 -22.62 9.62 -1.34
CA ASN A 13 -22.03 9.10 -0.11
C ASN A 13 -22.94 8.11 0.62
N ALA A 14 -23.99 7.60 -0.03
CA ALA A 14 -24.87 6.61 0.58
C ALA A 14 -24.08 5.39 1.03
N GLY A 15 -24.32 4.94 2.26
CA GLY A 15 -23.70 3.74 2.80
C GLY A 15 -24.40 2.46 2.33
N TYR A 16 -23.71 1.35 2.48
CA TYR A 16 -24.27 0.02 2.23
C TYR A 16 -25.03 -0.47 3.44
N THR A 17 -26.15 -1.16 3.22
CA THR A 17 -27.03 -1.67 4.26
C THR A 17 -27.19 -3.17 4.10
N ASN A 18 -27.07 -3.91 5.21
CA ASN A 18 -27.35 -5.35 5.21
C ASN A 18 -28.87 -5.60 5.13
N ALA A 19 -29.25 -6.66 4.47
CA ALA A 19 -30.64 -7.11 4.51
C ALA A 19 -31.04 -7.50 5.93
N ASP A 20 -32.23 -7.10 6.34
CA ASP A 20 -32.84 -7.50 7.61
C ASP A 20 -34.31 -7.81 7.38
N PRO A 21 -34.63 -9.03 6.90
CA PRO A 21 -36.01 -9.40 6.58
C PRO A 21 -36.95 -9.35 7.78
N ALA A 22 -36.43 -9.56 8.99
CA ALA A 22 -37.23 -9.50 10.21
C ALA A 22 -37.80 -8.10 10.47
N HIS A 23 -37.10 -7.05 10.00
CA HIS A 23 -37.52 -5.66 10.13
C HIS A 23 -37.90 -5.02 8.78
N GLY A 24 -38.11 -5.84 7.74
CA GLY A 24 -38.50 -5.36 6.43
C GLY A 24 -37.44 -4.55 5.69
N ILE A 25 -36.19 -4.71 6.05
CA ILE A 25 -35.08 -3.97 5.42
C ILE A 25 -34.50 -4.79 4.28
N LYS A 26 -34.49 -4.18 3.08
CA LYS A 26 -33.84 -4.77 1.91
C LYS A 26 -32.35 -4.33 1.92
N GLY A 27 -31.46 -5.31 1.75
CA GLY A 27 -30.03 -5.02 1.62
C GLY A 27 -29.72 -4.23 0.36
N SER A 28 -28.59 -3.52 0.40
CA SER A 28 -28.08 -2.77 -0.74
C SER A 28 -27.71 -3.71 -1.89
N THR A 29 -27.92 -3.23 -3.13
CA THR A 29 -27.42 -3.91 -4.31
C THR A 29 -26.02 -3.37 -4.63
N VAL A 30 -25.05 -4.26 -4.75
CA VAL A 30 -23.66 -3.88 -4.97
C VAL A 30 -23.37 -3.76 -6.46
N PRO A 31 -22.98 -2.55 -6.96
CA PRO A 31 -22.59 -2.43 -8.36
C PRO A 31 -21.29 -3.19 -8.64
N ALA A 32 -21.13 -3.67 -9.85
CA ALA A 32 -19.93 -4.41 -10.26
C ALA A 32 -18.64 -3.62 -9.97
N ALA A 33 -18.65 -2.31 -10.17
CA ALA A 33 -17.49 -1.46 -9.94
C ALA A 33 -17.01 -1.48 -8.49
N ALA A 34 -17.93 -1.68 -7.52
CA ALA A 34 -17.56 -1.75 -6.09
C ALA A 34 -16.71 -2.98 -5.78
N ILE A 35 -16.82 -4.04 -6.58
CA ILE A 35 -16.02 -5.25 -6.43
C ILE A 35 -14.79 -5.20 -7.34
N GLU A 36 -14.96 -4.77 -8.59
CA GLU A 36 -13.89 -4.80 -9.57
C GLU A 36 -12.80 -3.75 -9.32
N MET A 37 -13.20 -2.50 -9.04
CA MET A 37 -12.24 -1.40 -8.91
C MET A 37 -11.22 -1.61 -7.77
N PRO A 38 -11.61 -2.04 -6.56
CA PRO A 38 -10.62 -2.32 -5.51
C PRO A 38 -9.61 -3.39 -5.92
N GLN A 39 -10.06 -4.43 -6.61
CA GLN A 39 -9.16 -5.48 -7.08
C GLN A 39 -8.17 -4.94 -8.10
N ARG A 40 -8.62 -4.12 -9.05
CA ARG A 40 -7.74 -3.52 -10.05
C ARG A 40 -6.72 -2.58 -9.43
N GLU A 41 -7.13 -1.80 -8.43
CA GLU A 41 -6.23 -0.91 -7.68
C GLU A 41 -5.14 -1.71 -6.96
N ILE A 42 -5.52 -2.78 -6.28
CA ILE A 42 -4.59 -3.64 -5.56
C ILE A 42 -3.61 -4.31 -6.54
N VAL A 43 -4.13 -4.87 -7.63
CA VAL A 43 -3.29 -5.50 -8.67
C VAL A 43 -2.33 -4.49 -9.27
N ALA A 44 -2.78 -3.26 -9.54
CA ALA A 44 -1.93 -2.21 -10.06
C ALA A 44 -0.76 -1.88 -9.12
N ALA A 45 -1.02 -1.82 -7.82
CA ALA A 45 0.03 -1.59 -6.83
C ALA A 45 1.05 -2.74 -6.80
N ILE A 46 0.58 -3.98 -6.90
CA ILE A 46 1.43 -5.17 -6.93
C ILE A 46 2.34 -5.14 -8.17
N VAL A 47 1.77 -4.85 -9.33
CA VAL A 47 2.52 -4.77 -10.60
C VAL A 47 3.52 -3.62 -10.57
N ALA A 48 3.13 -2.46 -10.04
CA ALA A 48 4.02 -1.30 -9.93
C ALA A 48 5.23 -1.58 -9.03
N ALA A 49 5.09 -2.47 -8.05
CA ALA A 49 6.19 -2.91 -7.19
C ALA A 49 7.11 -3.93 -7.87
N GLY A 50 6.80 -4.36 -9.10
CA GLY A 50 7.58 -5.37 -9.81
C GLY A 50 7.25 -6.80 -9.42
N LEU A 51 6.17 -7.01 -8.67
CA LEU A 51 5.71 -8.35 -8.29
C LEU A 51 4.76 -8.91 -9.35
N VAL A 52 4.66 -10.23 -9.41
CA VAL A 52 3.71 -10.91 -10.29
C VAL A 52 2.47 -11.27 -9.48
N PRO A 53 1.27 -10.73 -9.81
CA PRO A 53 0.06 -11.05 -9.06
C PRO A 53 -0.20 -12.56 -9.02
N SER A 54 -0.52 -13.06 -7.82
CA SER A 54 -0.74 -14.49 -7.59
C SER A 54 -2.00 -14.71 -6.76
N GLY A 55 -2.83 -15.66 -7.15
CA GLY A 55 -3.99 -16.08 -6.38
C GLY A 55 -3.65 -16.90 -5.14
N GLU A 56 -2.39 -17.33 -5.01
CA GLU A 56 -1.93 -18.18 -3.90
C GLU A 56 -1.32 -17.36 -2.76
N ASP A 57 -1.00 -16.09 -2.99
CA ASP A 57 -0.36 -15.22 -1.99
C ASP A 57 -1.30 -14.07 -1.62
N GLY A 58 -1.87 -14.12 -0.42
CA GLY A 58 -2.75 -13.08 0.10
C GLY A 58 -2.02 -11.89 0.72
N GLY A 59 -0.68 -11.89 0.72
CA GLY A 59 0.13 -10.85 1.34
C GLY A 59 0.80 -9.87 0.38
N GLN A 60 0.49 -9.94 -0.92
CA GLN A 60 1.20 -9.16 -1.93
C GLN A 60 0.99 -7.65 -1.82
N LEU A 61 -0.17 -7.18 -1.37
CA LEU A 61 -0.38 -5.75 -1.18
C LEU A 61 0.56 -5.18 -0.12
N ALA A 62 0.71 -5.89 1.01
CA ALA A 62 1.65 -5.49 2.05
C ALA A 62 3.10 -5.50 1.54
N GLN A 63 3.46 -6.52 0.77
CA GLN A 63 4.78 -6.61 0.15
C GLN A 63 5.03 -5.47 -0.83
N ALA A 64 4.01 -5.10 -1.63
CA ALA A 64 4.09 -4.01 -2.59
C ALA A 64 4.30 -2.65 -1.89
N ILE A 65 3.57 -2.42 -0.80
CA ILE A 65 3.71 -1.20 0.00
C ILE A 65 5.13 -1.10 0.57
N ALA A 66 5.63 -2.16 1.19
CA ALA A 66 6.96 -2.20 1.77
C ALA A 66 8.05 -1.96 0.72
N LYS A 67 7.92 -2.60 -0.45
CA LYS A 67 8.87 -2.46 -1.55
C LYS A 67 8.86 -1.06 -2.14
N ASN A 68 7.69 -0.47 -2.34
CA ASN A 68 7.57 0.89 -2.88
C ASN A 68 8.15 1.92 -1.93
N ILE A 69 7.98 1.75 -0.61
CA ILE A 69 8.60 2.61 0.40
C ILE A 69 10.13 2.47 0.35
N GLY A 70 10.64 1.23 0.31
CA GLY A 70 12.08 0.98 0.22
C GLY A 70 12.70 1.57 -1.02
N ASP A 71 12.07 1.40 -2.17
CA ASP A 71 12.54 1.93 -3.46
C ASP A 71 12.54 3.47 -3.47
N ALA A 72 11.58 4.12 -2.80
CA ALA A 72 11.49 5.56 -2.71
C ALA A 72 12.56 6.15 -1.77
N VAL A 73 12.89 5.45 -0.69
CA VAL A 73 13.84 5.92 0.34
C VAL A 73 15.30 5.68 -0.07
N THR A 74 15.60 4.57 -0.74
CA THR A 74 16.97 4.19 -1.11
C THR A 74 17.72 5.27 -1.91
N PRO A 75 17.13 5.94 -2.91
CA PRO A 75 17.82 7.03 -3.61
C PRO A 75 18.04 8.28 -2.74
N LEU A 76 17.18 8.51 -1.73
CA LEU A 76 17.27 9.67 -0.84
C LEU A 76 18.35 9.50 0.21
N VAL A 77 18.51 8.27 0.74
CA VAL A 77 19.46 7.95 1.81
C VAL A 77 20.21 6.67 1.41
N PRO A 78 21.20 6.77 0.51
CA PRO A 78 21.98 5.60 0.10
C PRO A 78 22.63 4.91 1.29
N LYS A 79 22.62 3.60 1.29
CA LYS A 79 23.20 2.79 2.37
C LYS A 79 24.68 3.10 2.61
N ALA A 80 25.41 3.49 1.58
CA ALA A 80 26.82 3.87 1.67
C ALA A 80 27.06 5.15 2.47
N MET A 81 26.02 5.96 2.74
CA MET A 81 26.13 7.15 3.58
C MET A 81 26.17 6.80 5.08
N PHE A 82 25.81 5.58 5.46
CA PHE A 82 25.80 5.11 6.84
C PHE A 82 26.91 4.08 7.02
N GLN A 83 27.92 4.39 7.86
CA GLN A 83 29.00 3.45 8.13
C GLN A 83 29.20 3.31 9.63
N VAL A 84 29.42 2.07 10.07
CA VAL A 84 29.78 1.76 11.44
C VAL A 84 31.27 1.43 11.45
N VAL A 85 32.05 2.22 12.18
CA VAL A 85 33.52 2.10 12.22
C VAL A 85 33.99 2.07 13.67
N SER A 86 35.15 1.47 13.94
CA SER A 86 35.73 1.44 15.29
C SER A 86 36.35 2.77 15.68
N ALA A 87 36.71 3.60 14.71
CA ALA A 87 37.22 4.94 14.88
C ALA A 87 36.94 5.76 13.63
N LEU A 88 36.99 7.09 13.74
CA LEU A 88 36.83 7.94 12.57
C LEU A 88 38.00 7.72 11.60
N PRO A 89 37.72 7.67 10.28
CA PRO A 89 38.77 7.62 9.29
C PRO A 89 39.70 8.84 9.34
N ALA A 90 40.93 8.69 8.91
CA ALA A 90 41.89 9.82 8.82
C ALA A 90 41.37 10.90 7.88
N SER A 91 40.62 10.55 6.85
CA SER A 91 40.01 11.49 5.90
C SER A 91 38.52 11.18 5.76
N PRO A 92 37.69 11.65 6.72
CA PRO A 92 36.24 11.37 6.66
C PRO A 92 35.61 11.95 5.39
N ASN A 93 34.65 11.18 4.83
CA ASN A 93 33.84 11.67 3.72
C ASN A 93 32.77 12.61 4.26
N ALA A 94 32.72 13.83 3.74
CA ALA A 94 31.78 14.86 4.20
C ALA A 94 30.30 14.47 4.01
N ASN A 95 29.99 13.55 3.10
CA ASN A 95 28.63 13.11 2.81
C ASN A 95 28.30 11.75 3.44
N THR A 96 29.09 11.31 4.42
CA THR A 96 28.91 10.01 5.08
C THR A 96 28.71 10.20 6.59
N PHE A 97 27.73 9.49 7.15
CA PHE A 97 27.52 9.42 8.58
C PHE A 97 28.27 8.22 9.14
N TYR A 98 29.11 8.46 10.16
CA TYR A 98 29.92 7.42 10.80
C TYR A 98 29.38 7.14 12.21
N PHE A 99 29.18 5.87 12.55
CA PHE A 99 28.76 5.42 13.87
C PHE A 99 29.89 4.65 14.53
N ILE A 100 30.29 5.10 15.73
CA ILE A 100 31.33 4.44 16.52
C ILE A 100 30.63 3.66 17.62
N PRO A 101 30.71 2.30 17.63
CA PRO A 101 30.10 1.51 18.69
C PRO A 101 30.82 1.74 20.02
N GLU A 102 30.06 1.73 21.09
CA GLU A 102 30.62 1.82 22.44
C GLU A 102 31.29 0.52 22.87
#